data_298d712183bd2d090df0365bfa755bdc
#
_entry.id   298d712183bd2d090df0365bfa755bdc
#
_cell.length_a   1.000
_cell.length_b   1.000
_cell.length_c   1.000
_cell.angle_alpha   90.00
_cell.angle_beta   90.00
_cell.angle_gamma   90.00
#
_symmetry.space_group_name_H-M   'P 1'
#
loop_
_entity.id
_entity.type
_entity.pdbx_description
1 polymer ?
#
loop_
_entity_poly.entity_id
_entity_poly.type
_entity_poly.pdbx_seq_one_letter_code
_entity_poly.pdbx_strand_id
1 'polypeptide(L)'
;MRFLLALLALASTLPVSAADVTRFVSSAQGFAVNSWLVPTGHGIIVIDTQFTVTEADNLVKAVIKTGRPLTAIVITHPHPDHYNGTCQLLQLTRVPVYGTQATIDGIRATAEAKRAQWKPTYGKDYPDTTCVPDHAVAIGGSVRVDGIELQFHDYGPGEALGESVTLAPALRAAFVGDLIYNNVHPWLAEGRTAQWLAQLDRLAYEIPANWIVYPGHGPSGSIAVIDTQRRYITGFRAATQAQLGSSGLTPASSREIVDGVRAKYPGWLLEMLIPINAEAVAKELSESGAR
;
A
#
# COMPACT_ATOMS: atom_id res chain seq x y z
N MET A 1 -30.37 -49.07 27.05
CA MET A 1 -29.28 -48.06 27.02
C MET A 1 -28.76 -47.93 25.60
N ARG A 2 -29.14 -46.88 24.89
CA ARG A 2 -28.60 -46.55 23.54
C ARG A 2 -27.50 -45.54 23.68
N PHE A 3 -26.28 -45.95 23.43
CA PHE A 3 -25.14 -45.02 23.35
C PHE A 3 -25.19 -44.27 22.03
N LEU A 4 -25.44 -42.96 22.07
CA LEU A 4 -25.19 -42.07 20.95
C LEU A 4 -23.68 -41.81 20.85
N LEU A 5 -23.03 -42.36 19.84
CA LEU A 5 -21.68 -41.91 19.45
C LEU A 5 -21.84 -40.57 18.71
N ALA A 6 -21.39 -39.49 19.35
CA ALA A 6 -21.20 -38.21 18.68
C ALA A 6 -19.91 -38.29 17.85
N LEU A 7 -20.03 -38.38 16.52
CA LEU A 7 -18.89 -38.16 15.64
C LEU A 7 -18.50 -36.67 15.71
N LEU A 8 -17.42 -36.35 16.39
CA LEU A 8 -16.71 -35.07 16.22
C LEU A 8 -16.07 -35.09 14.82
N ALA A 9 -16.65 -34.35 13.87
CA ALA A 9 -15.98 -34.05 12.61
C ALA A 9 -14.85 -33.06 12.91
N LEU A 10 -13.60 -33.54 12.98
CA LEU A 10 -12.43 -32.68 12.90
C LEU A 10 -12.42 -32.05 11.49
N ALA A 11 -12.83 -30.79 11.39
CA ALA A 11 -12.59 -30.00 10.21
C ALA A 11 -11.06 -29.80 10.09
N SER A 12 -10.42 -30.59 9.24
CA SER A 12 -9.01 -30.40 8.89
C SER A 12 -8.90 -29.11 8.07
N THR A 13 -8.40 -28.05 8.71
CA THR A 13 -8.02 -26.82 7.99
C THR A 13 -6.80 -27.13 7.14
N LEU A 14 -6.92 -27.01 5.82
CA LEU A 14 -5.77 -27.08 4.93
C LEU A 14 -4.81 -25.93 5.27
N PRO A 15 -3.47 -26.15 5.19
CA PRO A 15 -2.51 -25.08 5.42
C PRO A 15 -2.72 -23.97 4.36
N VAL A 16 -2.84 -22.73 4.81
CA VAL A 16 -2.93 -21.56 3.94
C VAL A 16 -1.55 -21.30 3.33
N SER A 17 -1.51 -21.00 2.03
CA SER A 17 -0.29 -20.71 1.27
C SER A 17 -0.28 -19.27 0.76
N ALA A 18 0.89 -18.70 0.49
CA ALA A 18 1.03 -17.42 -0.20
C ALA A 18 0.34 -17.43 -1.58
N ALA A 19 0.27 -18.57 -2.24
CA ALA A 19 -0.45 -18.73 -3.51
C ALA A 19 -1.97 -18.50 -3.39
N ASP A 20 -2.53 -18.54 -2.18
CA ASP A 20 -3.94 -18.32 -1.93
C ASP A 20 -4.28 -16.84 -1.69
N VAL A 21 -3.27 -15.97 -1.55
CA VAL A 21 -3.46 -14.53 -1.42
C VAL A 21 -3.99 -13.95 -2.72
N THR A 22 -5.16 -13.33 -2.66
CA THR A 22 -5.86 -12.80 -3.85
C THR A 22 -5.71 -11.29 -3.91
N ARG A 23 -5.43 -10.78 -5.10
CA ARG A 23 -5.36 -9.35 -5.39
C ARG A 23 -6.75 -8.83 -5.80
N PHE A 24 -7.23 -7.82 -5.13
CA PHE A 24 -8.22 -6.88 -5.65
C PHE A 24 -7.48 -5.62 -6.09
N VAL A 25 -7.82 -5.05 -7.23
CA VAL A 25 -7.21 -3.82 -7.74
C VAL A 25 -8.30 -2.88 -8.20
N SER A 26 -8.18 -1.59 -7.83
CA SER A 26 -9.10 -0.56 -8.31
C SER A 26 -8.86 -0.19 -9.77
N SER A 27 -9.81 0.54 -10.33
CA SER A 27 -9.64 1.24 -11.60
C SER A 27 -8.54 2.32 -11.51
N ALA A 28 -8.17 2.91 -12.65
CA ALA A 28 -7.25 4.05 -12.69
C ALA A 28 -7.76 5.27 -11.92
N GLN A 29 -9.09 5.46 -11.81
CA GLN A 29 -9.72 6.51 -11.02
C GLN A 29 -9.51 6.31 -9.51
N GLY A 30 -9.34 5.07 -9.06
CA GLY A 30 -8.95 4.70 -7.70
C GLY A 30 -7.44 4.52 -7.54
N PHE A 31 -6.62 5.08 -8.44
CA PHE A 31 -5.16 4.98 -8.46
C PHE A 31 -4.60 3.58 -8.69
N ALA A 32 -5.39 2.62 -9.20
CA ALA A 32 -4.98 1.22 -9.39
C ALA A 32 -4.39 0.59 -8.10
N VAL A 33 -4.89 1.03 -6.93
CA VAL A 33 -4.44 0.55 -5.63
C VAL A 33 -4.86 -0.91 -5.41
N ASN A 34 -4.00 -1.65 -4.74
CA ASN A 34 -4.28 -3.03 -4.35
C ASN A 34 -4.94 -3.10 -2.98
N SER A 35 -5.90 -4.01 -2.84
CA SER A 35 -6.23 -4.64 -1.57
C SER A 35 -5.86 -6.11 -1.65
N TRP A 36 -5.14 -6.61 -0.64
CA TRP A 36 -4.76 -8.02 -0.60
C TRP A 36 -5.70 -8.79 0.31
N LEU A 37 -6.36 -9.79 -0.24
CA LEU A 37 -7.26 -10.69 0.47
C LEU A 37 -6.44 -11.91 0.91
N VAL A 38 -6.14 -11.99 2.19
CA VAL A 38 -5.29 -13.01 2.78
C VAL A 38 -6.17 -14.05 3.48
N PRO A 39 -6.32 -15.26 2.93
CA PRO A 39 -7.11 -16.28 3.60
C PRO A 39 -6.45 -16.73 4.91
N THR A 40 -7.29 -17.05 5.89
CA THR A 40 -6.90 -17.57 7.20
C THR A 40 -7.52 -18.95 7.44
N GLY A 41 -7.39 -19.50 8.61
CA GLY A 41 -7.99 -20.79 8.93
C GLY A 41 -9.50 -20.85 8.69
N HIS A 42 -10.23 -19.79 9.06
CA HIS A 42 -11.69 -19.74 8.98
C HIS A 42 -12.23 -18.52 8.24
N GLY A 43 -11.39 -17.54 7.93
CA GLY A 43 -11.82 -16.26 7.34
C GLY A 43 -10.84 -15.65 6.38
N ILE A 44 -10.86 -14.32 6.31
CA ILE A 44 -10.01 -13.54 5.44
C ILE A 44 -9.56 -12.25 6.15
N ILE A 45 -8.29 -11.88 5.99
CA ILE A 45 -7.75 -10.59 6.35
C ILE A 45 -7.72 -9.74 5.08
N VAL A 46 -8.12 -8.46 5.17
CA VAL A 46 -7.95 -7.49 4.09
C VAL A 46 -6.81 -6.54 4.45
N ILE A 47 -5.83 -6.39 3.56
CA ILE A 47 -4.75 -5.42 3.69
C ILE A 47 -5.01 -4.31 2.68
N ASP A 48 -5.19 -3.09 3.20
CA ASP A 48 -5.61 -1.85 2.53
C ASP A 48 -7.02 -1.90 1.90
N THR A 49 -7.70 -0.74 1.80
CA THR A 49 -9.17 -0.73 1.66
C THR A 49 -9.75 0.12 0.52
N GLN A 50 -8.92 0.70 -0.35
CA GLN A 50 -9.35 1.46 -1.52
C GLN A 50 -9.63 2.95 -1.28
N PHE A 51 -9.61 3.73 -2.38
CA PHE A 51 -9.69 5.19 -2.38
C PHE A 51 -11.12 5.73 -2.39
N THR A 52 -11.96 5.21 -3.31
CA THR A 52 -13.32 5.73 -3.52
C THR A 52 -14.36 4.83 -2.89
N VAL A 53 -15.55 5.40 -2.65
CA VAL A 53 -16.71 4.63 -2.17
C VAL A 53 -17.05 3.50 -3.12
N THR A 54 -17.08 3.78 -4.43
CA THR A 54 -17.37 2.78 -5.46
C THR A 54 -16.37 1.61 -5.44
N GLU A 55 -15.07 1.89 -5.34
CA GLU A 55 -14.06 0.83 -5.30
C GLU A 55 -14.10 0.06 -3.96
N ALA A 56 -14.37 0.74 -2.86
CA ALA A 56 -14.57 0.08 -1.57
C ALA A 56 -15.79 -0.86 -1.57
N ASP A 57 -16.91 -0.45 -2.20
CA ASP A 57 -18.08 -1.31 -2.37
C ASP A 57 -17.78 -2.53 -3.26
N ASN A 58 -16.94 -2.35 -4.28
CA ASN A 58 -16.47 -3.44 -5.13
C ASN A 58 -15.55 -4.40 -4.35
N LEU A 59 -14.68 -3.87 -3.48
CA LEU A 59 -13.87 -4.67 -2.57
C LEU A 59 -14.76 -5.47 -1.59
N VAL A 60 -15.80 -4.86 -1.02
CA VAL A 60 -16.79 -5.56 -0.17
C VAL A 60 -17.41 -6.74 -0.93
N LYS A 61 -17.84 -6.55 -2.20
CA LYS A 61 -18.35 -7.61 -3.04
C LYS A 61 -17.32 -8.72 -3.28
N ALA A 62 -16.03 -8.34 -3.48
CA ALA A 62 -14.95 -9.29 -3.65
C ALA A 62 -14.72 -10.13 -2.37
N VAL A 63 -14.77 -9.50 -1.19
CA VAL A 63 -14.70 -10.19 0.11
C VAL A 63 -15.87 -11.18 0.25
N ILE A 64 -17.12 -10.75 -0.01
CA ILE A 64 -18.30 -11.61 0.05
C ILE A 64 -18.16 -12.80 -0.90
N LYS A 65 -17.67 -12.58 -2.11
CA LYS A 65 -17.48 -13.62 -3.14
C LYS A 65 -16.49 -14.71 -2.70
N THR A 66 -15.59 -14.44 -1.77
CA THR A 66 -14.70 -15.49 -1.23
C THR A 66 -15.45 -16.56 -0.44
N GLY A 67 -16.68 -16.29 0.01
CA GLY A 67 -17.45 -17.16 0.90
C GLY A 67 -16.88 -17.27 2.31
N ARG A 68 -15.86 -16.43 2.66
CA ARG A 68 -15.18 -16.44 3.96
C ARG A 68 -15.55 -15.19 4.76
N PRO A 69 -15.77 -15.28 6.07
CA PRO A 69 -15.97 -14.08 6.90
C PRO A 69 -14.71 -13.21 6.94
N LEU A 70 -14.90 -11.89 6.92
CA LEU A 70 -13.84 -10.93 7.22
C LEU A 70 -13.44 -11.09 8.70
N THR A 71 -12.14 -11.21 9.00
CA THR A 71 -11.63 -11.42 10.36
C THR A 71 -10.78 -10.27 10.87
N ALA A 72 -10.15 -9.51 9.98
CA ALA A 72 -9.40 -8.30 10.31
C ALA A 72 -9.17 -7.44 9.08
N ILE A 73 -8.83 -6.18 9.32
CA ILE A 73 -8.31 -5.23 8.33
C ILE A 73 -6.94 -4.77 8.80
N VAL A 74 -5.99 -4.59 7.89
CA VAL A 74 -4.67 -3.99 8.15
C VAL A 74 -4.50 -2.80 7.22
N ILE A 75 -4.06 -1.66 7.76
CA ILE A 75 -3.72 -0.47 6.99
C ILE A 75 -2.21 -0.27 7.04
N THR A 76 -1.56 -0.22 5.87
CA THR A 76 -0.11 -0.15 5.75
C THR A 76 0.44 1.24 6.05
N HIS A 77 -0.20 2.29 5.54
CA HIS A 77 0.27 3.67 5.69
C HIS A 77 -0.87 4.70 5.54
N PRO A 78 -0.64 6.01 5.85
CA PRO A 78 -1.71 7.00 5.97
C PRO A 78 -2.09 7.70 4.64
N HIS A 79 -2.04 7.03 3.48
CA HIS A 79 -2.58 7.57 2.25
C HIS A 79 -4.04 7.15 2.01
N PRO A 80 -4.89 8.05 1.46
CA PRO A 80 -6.34 7.83 1.40
C PRO A 80 -6.77 6.61 0.60
N ASP A 81 -6.04 6.24 -0.42
CA ASP A 81 -6.32 5.07 -1.25
C ASP A 81 -6.08 3.73 -0.52
N HIS A 82 -5.43 3.76 0.63
CA HIS A 82 -5.21 2.59 1.48
C HIS A 82 -6.20 2.49 2.64
N TYR A 83 -6.78 3.62 3.13
CA TYR A 83 -7.64 3.58 4.31
C TYR A 83 -9.09 4.04 4.10
N ASN A 84 -9.41 4.74 3.02
CA ASN A 84 -10.74 5.36 2.84
C ASN A 84 -11.90 4.35 2.84
N GLY A 85 -11.70 3.15 2.31
CA GLY A 85 -12.72 2.10 2.25
C GLY A 85 -12.95 1.34 3.55
N THR A 86 -12.21 1.66 4.62
CA THR A 86 -12.31 0.95 5.90
C THR A 86 -13.73 0.99 6.47
N CYS A 87 -14.43 2.14 6.38
CA CYS A 87 -15.79 2.25 6.89
C CYS A 87 -16.77 1.33 6.16
N GLN A 88 -16.63 1.14 4.85
CA GLN A 88 -17.49 0.24 4.06
C GLN A 88 -17.28 -1.22 4.46
N LEU A 89 -16.04 -1.65 4.65
CA LEU A 89 -15.75 -3.00 5.14
C LEU A 89 -16.30 -3.25 6.55
N LEU A 90 -16.22 -2.25 7.43
CA LEU A 90 -16.77 -2.32 8.80
C LEU A 90 -18.30 -2.32 8.84
N GLN A 91 -18.99 -1.89 7.77
CA GLN A 91 -20.44 -2.07 7.62
C GLN A 91 -20.82 -3.53 7.33
N LEU A 92 -19.95 -4.28 6.66
CA LEU A 92 -20.16 -5.71 6.42
C LEU A 92 -20.13 -6.49 7.74
N THR A 93 -19.11 -6.24 8.55
CA THR A 93 -18.97 -6.83 9.89
C THR A 93 -17.93 -6.04 10.70
N ARG A 94 -18.14 -5.97 12.02
CA ARG A 94 -17.17 -5.34 12.91
C ARG A 94 -16.02 -6.29 13.19
N VAL A 95 -14.81 -5.86 12.82
CA VAL A 95 -13.56 -6.59 13.04
C VAL A 95 -12.47 -5.62 13.51
N PRO A 96 -11.38 -6.10 14.13
CA PRO A 96 -10.22 -5.27 14.44
C PRO A 96 -9.62 -4.65 13.17
N VAL A 97 -9.26 -3.37 13.24
CA VAL A 97 -8.49 -2.67 12.21
C VAL A 97 -7.12 -2.36 12.78
N TYR A 98 -6.10 -3.02 12.27
CA TYR A 98 -4.72 -2.89 12.71
C TYR A 98 -3.95 -1.87 11.90
N GLY A 99 -3.05 -1.15 12.54
CA GLY A 99 -2.05 -0.28 11.92
C GLY A 99 -0.96 0.05 12.93
N THR A 100 0.16 0.59 12.49
CA THR A 100 1.15 1.15 13.41
C THR A 100 0.62 2.44 14.03
N GLN A 101 1.19 2.86 15.16
CA GLN A 101 0.82 4.16 15.75
C GLN A 101 1.09 5.32 14.78
N ALA A 102 2.20 5.25 14.01
CA ALA A 102 2.53 6.24 12.99
C ALA A 102 1.47 6.32 11.88
N THR A 103 0.96 5.18 11.41
CA THR A 103 -0.14 5.12 10.44
C THR A 103 -1.42 5.77 11.01
N ILE A 104 -1.78 5.43 12.25
CA ILE A 104 -2.97 5.98 12.93
C ILE A 104 -2.87 7.50 13.07
N ASP A 105 -1.74 7.98 13.57
CA ASP A 105 -1.51 9.40 13.80
C ASP A 105 -1.43 10.18 12.47
N GLY A 106 -0.81 9.60 11.45
CA GLY A 106 -0.77 10.15 10.10
C GLY A 106 -2.16 10.31 9.48
N ILE A 107 -3.03 9.29 9.60
CA ILE A 107 -4.43 9.38 9.14
C ILE A 107 -5.16 10.50 9.88
N ARG A 108 -5.07 10.54 11.22
CA ARG A 108 -5.74 11.57 12.04
C ARG A 108 -5.27 12.98 11.68
N ALA A 109 -3.98 13.16 11.43
CA ALA A 109 -3.40 14.45 11.10
C ALA A 109 -3.78 14.93 9.70
N THR A 110 -3.98 14.04 8.72
CA THR A 110 -4.08 14.41 7.31
C THR A 110 -5.45 14.19 6.67
N ALA A 111 -6.31 13.34 7.25
CA ALA A 111 -7.56 12.91 6.62
C ALA A 111 -8.48 14.06 6.21
N GLU A 112 -8.59 15.11 7.02
CA GLU A 112 -9.44 16.28 6.69
C GLU A 112 -8.85 17.10 5.54
N ALA A 113 -7.55 17.36 5.56
CA ALA A 113 -6.86 18.07 4.48
C ALA A 113 -6.94 17.27 3.16
N LYS A 114 -6.75 15.95 3.20
CA LYS A 114 -6.91 15.07 2.04
C LYS A 114 -8.36 15.06 1.54
N ARG A 115 -9.35 15.08 2.44
CA ARG A 115 -10.76 15.22 2.04
C ARG A 115 -11.02 16.56 1.35
N ALA A 116 -10.54 17.65 1.90
CA ALA A 116 -10.68 18.98 1.29
C ALA A 116 -9.99 19.03 -0.09
N GLN A 117 -8.88 18.34 -0.28
CA GLN A 117 -8.16 18.23 -1.54
C GLN A 117 -8.91 17.42 -2.60
N TRP A 118 -9.43 16.24 -2.24
CA TRP A 118 -9.93 15.27 -3.21
C TRP A 118 -11.45 15.31 -3.43
N LYS A 119 -12.24 15.67 -2.42
CA LYS A 119 -13.69 15.68 -2.52
C LYS A 119 -14.25 16.61 -3.61
N PRO A 120 -13.63 17.76 -3.94
CA PRO A 120 -14.09 18.57 -5.08
C PRO A 120 -14.04 17.83 -6.42
N THR A 121 -13.06 16.93 -6.60
CA THR A 121 -12.91 16.13 -7.83
C THR A 121 -13.81 14.91 -7.85
N TYR A 122 -13.92 14.19 -6.72
CA TYR A 122 -14.63 12.91 -6.64
C TYR A 122 -16.08 13.03 -6.14
N GLY A 123 -16.49 14.19 -5.62
CA GLY A 123 -17.85 14.41 -5.16
C GLY A 123 -18.29 13.40 -4.11
N LYS A 124 -19.43 12.74 -4.38
CA LYS A 124 -19.99 11.71 -3.49
C LYS A 124 -19.16 10.41 -3.44
N ASP A 125 -18.29 10.19 -4.42
CA ASP A 125 -17.44 9.00 -4.48
C ASP A 125 -16.21 9.11 -3.57
N TYR A 126 -15.90 10.30 -3.02
CA TYR A 126 -14.95 10.43 -1.91
C TYR A 126 -15.71 10.34 -0.57
N PRO A 127 -15.29 9.46 0.37
CA PRO A 127 -16.05 9.22 1.61
C PRO A 127 -16.15 10.48 2.50
N ASP A 128 -17.31 10.64 3.16
CA ASP A 128 -17.57 11.73 4.09
C ASP A 128 -16.94 11.49 5.47
N THR A 129 -16.70 10.23 5.80
CA THR A 129 -16.15 9.81 7.08
C THR A 129 -14.87 8.99 6.90
N THR A 130 -14.02 9.03 7.91
CA THR A 130 -12.78 8.26 7.94
C THR A 130 -12.82 7.31 9.14
N CYS A 131 -12.72 6.00 8.88
CA CYS A 131 -12.55 5.00 9.92
C CYS A 131 -11.04 4.75 10.11
N VAL A 132 -10.51 5.23 11.21
CA VAL A 132 -9.09 5.10 11.58
C VAL A 132 -8.89 3.72 12.23
N PRO A 133 -7.73 3.05 12.04
CA PRO A 133 -7.43 1.82 12.76
C PRO A 133 -7.62 1.98 14.27
N ASP A 134 -8.29 1.02 14.89
CA ASP A 134 -8.64 1.01 16.31
C ASP A 134 -7.69 0.16 17.16
N HIS A 135 -6.78 -0.57 16.53
CA HIS A 135 -5.77 -1.41 17.16
C HIS A 135 -4.37 -1.01 16.71
N ALA A 136 -3.69 -0.23 17.54
CA ALA A 136 -2.29 0.11 17.33
C ALA A 136 -1.40 -1.10 17.61
N VAL A 137 -0.54 -1.47 16.65
CA VAL A 137 0.49 -2.48 16.86
C VAL A 137 1.82 -1.78 17.12
N ALA A 138 2.51 -2.21 18.18
CA ALA A 138 3.84 -1.68 18.50
C ALA A 138 4.84 -1.99 17.40
N ILE A 139 5.85 -1.12 17.23
CA ILE A 139 6.96 -1.34 16.29
C ILE A 139 7.69 -2.64 16.68
N GLY A 140 7.88 -3.52 15.69
CA GLY A 140 8.43 -4.87 15.91
C GLY A 140 7.49 -5.82 16.64
N GLY A 141 6.25 -5.39 16.91
CA GLY A 141 5.21 -6.22 17.51
C GLY A 141 4.53 -7.11 16.48
N SER A 142 3.76 -8.07 16.98
CA SER A 142 2.96 -8.95 16.14
C SER A 142 1.54 -9.11 16.69
N VAL A 143 0.62 -9.46 15.79
CA VAL A 143 -0.73 -9.89 16.14
C VAL A 143 -0.99 -11.25 15.50
N ARG A 144 -1.83 -12.06 16.14
CA ARG A 144 -2.27 -13.32 15.57
C ARG A 144 -3.76 -13.24 15.23
N VAL A 145 -4.08 -13.36 13.94
CA VAL A 145 -5.43 -13.31 13.44
C VAL A 145 -5.76 -14.66 12.83
N ASP A 146 -6.69 -15.38 13.44
CA ASP A 146 -7.21 -16.67 12.96
C ASP A 146 -6.08 -17.65 12.49
N GLY A 147 -5.05 -17.75 13.33
CA GLY A 147 -3.89 -18.64 13.11
C GLY A 147 -2.74 -18.01 12.32
N ILE A 148 -2.95 -16.92 11.62
CA ILE A 148 -1.86 -16.22 10.90
C ILE A 148 -1.22 -15.19 11.82
N GLU A 149 0.10 -15.24 11.95
CA GLU A 149 0.89 -14.21 12.61
C GLU A 149 1.27 -13.13 11.61
N LEU A 150 0.99 -11.88 11.99
CA LEU A 150 1.36 -10.67 11.26
C LEU A 150 2.34 -9.87 12.12
N GLN A 151 3.55 -9.64 11.62
CA GLN A 151 4.60 -8.86 12.26
C GLN A 151 4.66 -7.47 11.60
N PHE A 152 4.68 -6.40 12.41
CA PHE A 152 4.64 -5.03 11.93
C PHE A 152 6.00 -4.36 12.09
N HIS A 153 6.56 -3.90 10.99
CA HIS A 153 7.81 -3.18 10.91
C HIS A 153 7.56 -1.75 10.46
N ASP A 154 7.97 -0.77 11.25
CA ASP A 154 7.92 0.64 10.85
C ASP A 154 9.18 0.98 10.04
N TYR A 155 8.95 1.59 8.88
CA TYR A 155 10.01 2.05 7.98
C TYR A 155 10.21 3.56 8.05
N GLY A 156 9.37 4.28 8.82
CA GLY A 156 9.46 5.73 8.96
C GLY A 156 9.09 6.49 7.70
N PRO A 157 9.50 7.76 7.60
CA PRO A 157 9.15 8.62 6.48
C PRO A 157 9.91 8.23 5.20
N GLY A 158 9.19 8.16 4.09
CA GLY A 158 9.68 7.86 2.75
C GLY A 158 8.65 8.23 1.71
N GLU A 159 7.94 7.28 1.16
CA GLU A 159 6.79 7.52 0.28
C GLU A 159 5.69 8.30 1.03
N ALA A 160 5.35 7.88 2.25
CA ALA A 160 4.49 8.62 3.17
C ALA A 160 5.26 9.05 4.43
N LEU A 161 4.57 9.72 5.37
CA LEU A 161 5.16 10.12 6.66
C LEU A 161 5.42 8.93 7.59
N GLY A 162 4.69 7.83 7.40
CA GLY A 162 4.81 6.62 8.21
C GLY A 162 4.49 5.40 7.36
N GLU A 163 5.53 4.75 6.86
CA GLU A 163 5.42 3.50 6.11
C GLU A 163 5.54 2.30 7.04
N SER A 164 4.67 1.32 6.88
CA SER A 164 4.81 0.05 7.56
C SER A 164 4.79 -1.14 6.62
N VAL A 165 5.59 -2.13 6.96
CA VAL A 165 5.63 -3.44 6.30
C VAL A 165 5.02 -4.46 7.23
N THR A 166 4.05 -5.21 6.71
CA THR A 166 3.45 -6.34 7.44
C THR A 166 4.00 -7.65 6.89
N LEU A 167 4.72 -8.38 7.73
CA LEU A 167 5.27 -9.68 7.39
C LEU A 167 4.35 -10.80 7.88
N ALA A 168 4.10 -11.79 7.03
CA ALA A 168 3.40 -13.03 7.39
C ALA A 168 4.34 -14.22 7.16
N PRO A 169 5.19 -14.59 8.15
CA PRO A 169 6.25 -15.60 7.97
C PRO A 169 5.74 -16.96 7.55
N ALA A 170 4.62 -17.41 8.10
CA ALA A 170 4.01 -18.69 7.75
C ALA A 170 3.61 -18.77 6.26
N LEU A 171 3.30 -17.62 5.64
CA LEU A 171 2.97 -17.50 4.23
C LEU A 171 4.18 -17.14 3.36
N ARG A 172 5.34 -16.81 3.95
CA ARG A 172 6.49 -16.21 3.25
C ARG A 172 6.06 -14.98 2.43
N ALA A 173 5.26 -14.12 3.03
CA ALA A 173 4.65 -12.96 2.40
C ALA A 173 5.06 -11.67 3.11
N ALA A 174 5.38 -10.65 2.32
CA ALA A 174 5.66 -9.29 2.79
C ALA A 174 4.70 -8.32 2.10
N PHE A 175 3.81 -7.72 2.87
CA PHE A 175 2.89 -6.67 2.42
C PHE A 175 3.55 -5.32 2.70
N VAL A 176 3.99 -4.66 1.64
CA VAL A 176 4.96 -3.56 1.74
C VAL A 176 4.37 -2.19 1.46
N GLY A 177 3.04 -2.12 1.27
CA GLY A 177 2.39 -0.85 0.93
C GLY A 177 3.06 -0.17 -0.25
N ASP A 178 3.15 1.13 -0.18
CA ASP A 178 3.67 1.98 -1.25
C ASP A 178 5.20 2.14 -1.26
N LEU A 179 5.90 1.39 -0.40
CA LEU A 179 7.34 1.21 -0.61
C LEU A 179 7.64 0.63 -1.99
N ILE A 180 6.69 -0.12 -2.58
CA ILE A 180 6.83 -0.73 -3.90
C ILE A 180 5.60 -0.44 -4.77
N TYR A 181 5.88 0.11 -5.96
CA TYR A 181 4.99 0.21 -7.12
C TYR A 181 5.54 -0.69 -8.22
N ASN A 182 4.83 -1.74 -8.55
CA ASN A 182 5.31 -2.70 -9.55
C ASN A 182 4.60 -2.50 -10.90
N ASN A 183 5.31 -2.03 -11.91
CA ASN A 183 4.78 -1.62 -13.23
C ASN A 183 3.74 -0.48 -13.14
N VAL A 184 3.91 0.40 -12.16
CA VAL A 184 3.07 1.58 -11.93
C VAL A 184 4.01 2.74 -11.60
N HIS A 185 3.74 3.95 -12.11
CA HIS A 185 4.49 5.15 -11.74
C HIS A 185 4.19 5.50 -10.28
N PRO A 186 5.22 5.55 -9.42
CA PRO A 186 5.05 5.78 -7.98
C PRO A 186 4.70 7.24 -7.67
N TRP A 187 4.17 7.49 -6.48
CA TRP A 187 3.95 8.81 -5.93
C TRP A 187 5.23 9.37 -5.30
N LEU A 188 6.00 10.18 -6.03
CA LEU A 188 7.21 10.84 -5.51
C LEU A 188 6.94 12.24 -4.95
N ALA A 189 5.68 12.67 -4.94
CA ALA A 189 5.30 14.05 -4.64
C ALA A 189 5.50 14.47 -3.17
N GLU A 190 5.80 13.53 -2.30
CA GLU A 190 6.18 13.84 -0.91
C GLU A 190 7.61 14.39 -0.78
N GLY A 191 8.44 14.32 -1.86
CA GLY A 191 9.79 14.91 -1.89
C GLY A 191 10.76 14.29 -0.89
N ARG A 192 10.67 12.97 -0.66
CA ARG A 192 11.52 12.23 0.27
C ARG A 192 12.18 11.02 -0.40
N THR A 193 12.55 11.19 -1.67
CA THR A 193 13.07 10.07 -2.47
C THR A 193 14.40 9.54 -1.95
N ALA A 194 15.21 10.35 -1.28
CA ALA A 194 16.45 9.90 -0.65
C ALA A 194 16.18 8.94 0.52
N GLN A 195 15.22 9.30 1.39
CA GLN A 195 14.79 8.45 2.50
C GLN A 195 14.17 7.14 1.98
N TRP A 196 13.35 7.23 0.93
CA TRP A 196 12.76 6.05 0.30
C TRP A 196 13.81 5.09 -0.25
N LEU A 197 14.87 5.58 -0.89
CA LEU A 197 15.98 4.73 -1.32
C LEU A 197 16.63 3.98 -0.15
N ALA A 198 16.85 4.64 0.99
CA ALA A 198 17.36 3.97 2.19
C ALA A 198 16.40 2.91 2.75
N GLN A 199 15.08 3.17 2.69
CA GLN A 199 14.06 2.17 3.05
C GLN A 199 14.10 0.95 2.13
N LEU A 200 14.31 1.13 0.83
CA LEU A 200 14.45 0.04 -0.13
C LEU A 200 15.70 -0.81 0.15
N ASP A 201 16.81 -0.20 0.60
CA ASP A 201 18.00 -0.95 1.00
C ASP A 201 17.72 -1.82 2.24
N ARG A 202 17.02 -1.25 3.23
CA ARG A 202 16.57 -1.97 4.40
C ARG A 202 15.61 -3.12 4.02
N LEU A 203 14.63 -2.86 3.17
CA LEU A 203 13.65 -3.83 2.72
C LEU A 203 14.32 -5.03 2.01
N ALA A 204 15.30 -4.76 1.15
CA ALA A 204 16.06 -5.80 0.46
C ALA A 204 16.90 -6.67 1.41
N TYR A 205 17.34 -6.10 2.54
CA TYR A 205 18.07 -6.83 3.57
C TYR A 205 17.14 -7.67 4.47
N GLU A 206 15.97 -7.15 4.83
CA GLU A 206 15.05 -7.80 5.78
C GLU A 206 14.19 -8.90 5.15
N ILE A 207 13.83 -8.79 3.85
CA ILE A 207 12.95 -9.78 3.21
C ILE A 207 13.77 -10.95 2.63
N PRO A 208 13.51 -12.20 3.07
CA PRO A 208 14.19 -13.35 2.50
C PRO A 208 13.91 -13.55 1.01
N ALA A 209 14.91 -13.98 0.25
CA ALA A 209 14.86 -14.10 -1.21
C ALA A 209 13.72 -14.99 -1.75
N ASN A 210 13.23 -15.92 -0.96
CA ASN A 210 12.17 -16.86 -1.32
C ASN A 210 10.77 -16.41 -0.88
N TRP A 211 10.63 -15.14 -0.46
CA TRP A 211 9.33 -14.57 -0.11
C TRP A 211 8.70 -13.86 -1.31
N ILE A 212 7.38 -13.73 -1.25
CA ILE A 212 6.60 -12.93 -2.19
C ILE A 212 6.39 -11.53 -1.60
N VAL A 213 6.66 -10.52 -2.41
CA VAL A 213 6.41 -9.10 -2.10
C VAL A 213 5.05 -8.71 -2.68
N TYR A 214 4.18 -8.18 -1.82
CA TYR A 214 2.84 -7.71 -2.14
C TYR A 214 2.82 -6.17 -2.04
N PRO A 215 2.91 -5.45 -3.18
CA PRO A 215 3.00 -4.00 -3.21
C PRO A 215 1.65 -3.32 -3.02
N GLY A 216 1.65 -2.00 -2.69
CA GLY A 216 0.45 -1.16 -2.68
C GLY A 216 -0.14 -0.99 -4.08
N HIS A 217 0.71 -0.93 -5.11
CA HIS A 217 0.29 -0.79 -6.50
C HIS A 217 1.01 -1.80 -7.41
N GLY A 218 0.26 -2.36 -8.37
CA GLY A 218 0.78 -3.32 -9.32
C GLY A 218 0.79 -4.77 -8.82
N PRO A 219 1.24 -5.74 -9.64
CA PRO A 219 1.23 -7.16 -9.28
C PRO A 219 2.25 -7.51 -8.19
N SER A 220 1.99 -8.57 -7.41
CA SER A 220 2.99 -9.16 -6.53
C SER A 220 4.19 -9.70 -7.32
N GLY A 221 5.33 -9.86 -6.64
CA GLY A 221 6.53 -10.35 -7.29
C GLY A 221 7.54 -10.93 -6.30
N SER A 222 8.68 -11.37 -6.81
CA SER A 222 9.84 -11.71 -5.98
C SER A 222 10.51 -10.44 -5.44
N ILE A 223 11.52 -10.58 -4.60
CA ILE A 223 12.32 -9.43 -4.10
C ILE A 223 12.94 -8.58 -5.22
N ALA A 224 12.99 -9.05 -6.47
CA ALA A 224 13.48 -8.28 -7.62
C ALA A 224 12.67 -7.01 -7.90
N VAL A 225 11.41 -6.92 -7.43
CA VAL A 225 10.60 -5.70 -7.55
C VAL A 225 11.21 -4.54 -6.74
N ILE A 226 11.96 -4.82 -5.67
CA ILE A 226 12.66 -3.81 -4.86
C ILE A 226 13.74 -3.12 -5.69
N ASP A 227 14.53 -3.90 -6.45
CA ASP A 227 15.54 -3.35 -7.35
C ASP A 227 14.92 -2.56 -8.51
N THR A 228 13.75 -2.97 -8.99
CA THR A 228 13.01 -2.24 -10.01
C THR A 228 12.57 -0.88 -9.50
N GLN A 229 12.00 -0.81 -8.29
CA GLN A 229 11.62 0.44 -7.63
C GLN A 229 12.85 1.34 -7.39
N ARG A 230 13.95 0.78 -6.89
CA ARG A 230 15.21 1.53 -6.69
C ARG A 230 15.72 2.15 -7.99
N ARG A 231 15.76 1.37 -9.08
CA ARG A 231 16.18 1.88 -10.40
C ARG A 231 15.26 2.97 -10.92
N TYR A 232 13.95 2.86 -10.67
CA TYR A 232 13.01 3.89 -11.06
C TYR A 232 13.31 5.21 -10.34
N ILE A 233 13.36 5.20 -9.02
CA ILE A 233 13.60 6.41 -8.20
C ILE A 233 14.97 7.02 -8.54
N THR A 234 16.03 6.23 -8.60
CA THR A 234 17.38 6.70 -8.93
C THR A 234 17.41 7.33 -10.32
N GLY A 235 16.78 6.69 -11.31
CA GLY A 235 16.71 7.19 -12.68
C GLY A 235 15.87 8.47 -12.78
N PHE A 236 14.76 8.55 -12.03
CA PHE A 236 13.92 9.74 -11.99
C PHE A 236 14.67 10.94 -11.37
N ARG A 237 15.35 10.73 -10.24
CA ARG A 237 16.22 11.75 -9.61
C ARG A 237 17.30 12.24 -10.57
N ALA A 238 17.98 11.31 -11.26
CA ALA A 238 19.04 11.67 -12.21
C ALA A 238 18.48 12.47 -13.42
N ALA A 239 17.35 12.08 -13.98
CA ALA A 239 16.68 12.81 -15.03
C ALA A 239 16.26 14.22 -14.59
N THR A 240 15.70 14.35 -13.39
CA THR A 240 15.32 15.65 -12.82
C THR A 240 16.54 16.52 -12.56
N GLN A 241 17.62 15.97 -11.97
CA GLN A 241 18.85 16.70 -11.70
C GLN A 241 19.49 17.24 -12.98
N ALA A 242 19.48 16.47 -14.07
CA ALA A 242 20.04 16.89 -15.35
C ALA A 242 19.29 18.08 -15.97
N GLN A 243 18.01 18.25 -15.64
CA GLN A 243 17.13 19.31 -16.16
C GLN A 243 16.95 20.49 -15.18
N LEU A 244 17.50 20.36 -13.96
CA LEU A 244 17.32 21.34 -12.90
C LEU A 244 18.22 22.57 -13.12
N GLY A 245 17.61 23.72 -13.42
CA GLY A 245 18.30 25.00 -13.49
C GLY A 245 18.38 25.71 -12.14
N SER A 246 19.06 26.83 -12.10
CA SER A 246 19.21 27.66 -10.88
C SER A 246 17.89 28.22 -10.33
N SER A 247 16.87 28.32 -11.17
CA SER A 247 15.51 28.79 -10.81
C SER A 247 14.46 27.67 -10.77
N GLY A 248 14.88 26.40 -10.74
CA GLY A 248 13.98 25.24 -10.78
C GLY A 248 13.78 24.67 -12.20
N LEU A 249 12.71 23.90 -12.38
CA LEU A 249 12.33 23.36 -13.69
C LEU A 249 11.60 24.43 -14.51
N THR A 250 11.86 24.45 -15.82
CA THR A 250 11.04 25.15 -16.80
C THR A 250 9.96 24.25 -17.37
N PRO A 251 8.89 24.78 -17.99
CA PRO A 251 7.90 23.94 -18.69
C PRO A 251 8.50 23.04 -19.78
N ALA A 252 9.60 23.45 -20.39
CA ALA A 252 10.33 22.65 -21.40
C ALA A 252 11.08 21.48 -20.73
N SER A 253 11.86 21.76 -19.69
CA SER A 253 12.62 20.73 -18.95
C SER A 253 11.69 19.75 -18.24
N SER A 254 10.55 20.19 -17.71
CA SER A 254 9.55 19.29 -17.13
C SER A 254 8.99 18.34 -18.19
N ARG A 255 8.70 18.82 -19.42
CA ARG A 255 8.26 17.94 -20.52
C ARG A 255 9.32 16.91 -20.91
N GLU A 256 10.60 17.29 -20.97
CA GLU A 256 11.69 16.36 -21.29
C GLU A 256 11.79 15.22 -20.27
N ILE A 257 11.61 15.53 -18.96
CA ILE A 257 11.55 14.51 -17.89
C ILE A 257 10.35 13.57 -18.14
N VAL A 258 9.16 14.13 -18.39
CA VAL A 258 7.94 13.34 -18.62
C VAL A 258 8.09 12.39 -19.79
N ASP A 259 8.57 12.91 -20.94
CA ASP A 259 8.74 12.14 -22.18
C ASP A 259 9.82 11.06 -22.00
N GLY A 260 10.93 11.37 -21.33
CA GLY A 260 12.00 10.43 -21.03
C GLY A 260 11.54 9.30 -20.10
N VAL A 261 10.75 9.60 -19.07
CA VAL A 261 10.22 8.59 -18.16
C VAL A 261 9.20 7.70 -18.87
N ARG A 262 8.28 8.27 -19.66
CA ARG A 262 7.33 7.50 -20.48
C ARG A 262 8.01 6.56 -21.46
N ALA A 263 9.03 7.04 -22.16
CA ALA A 263 9.81 6.24 -23.10
C ALA A 263 10.53 5.07 -22.42
N LYS A 264 11.00 5.26 -21.19
CA LYS A 264 11.72 4.25 -20.41
C LYS A 264 10.80 3.20 -19.77
N TYR A 265 9.57 3.58 -19.43
CA TYR A 265 8.59 2.73 -18.75
C TYR A 265 7.25 2.69 -19.50
N PRO A 266 7.24 2.19 -20.76
CA PRO A 266 6.03 2.21 -21.58
C PRO A 266 4.94 1.30 -21.00
N GLY A 267 3.72 1.83 -20.97
CA GLY A 267 2.55 1.08 -20.50
C GLY A 267 2.41 0.95 -18.97
N TRP A 268 3.29 1.58 -18.19
CA TRP A 268 3.08 1.68 -16.75
C TRP A 268 1.88 2.57 -16.46
N LEU A 269 1.09 2.19 -15.45
CA LEU A 269 -0.09 2.94 -15.04
C LEU A 269 0.29 4.24 -14.30
N LEU A 270 -0.67 5.16 -14.17
CA LEU A 270 -0.56 6.41 -13.42
C LEU A 270 0.46 7.42 -14.01
N GLU A 271 0.59 7.46 -15.32
CA GLU A 271 1.47 8.45 -16.01
C GLU A 271 1.18 9.91 -15.63
N MET A 272 -0.06 10.21 -15.19
CA MET A 272 -0.45 11.55 -14.73
C MET A 272 0.33 12.02 -13.49
N LEU A 273 0.99 11.12 -12.78
CA LEU A 273 1.82 11.47 -11.60
C LEU A 273 3.19 12.01 -12.01
N ILE A 274 3.69 11.69 -13.23
CA ILE A 274 5.06 12.04 -13.62
C ILE A 274 5.34 13.55 -13.55
N PRO A 275 4.47 14.47 -14.05
CA PRO A 275 4.70 15.90 -13.93
C PRO A 275 4.76 16.40 -12.48
N ILE A 276 3.86 15.91 -11.63
CA ILE A 276 3.80 16.26 -10.21
C ILE A 276 5.07 15.80 -9.49
N ASN A 277 5.51 14.58 -9.80
CA ASN A 277 6.73 14.00 -9.27
C ASN A 277 7.99 14.81 -9.67
N ALA A 278 8.05 15.28 -10.93
CA ALA A 278 9.18 16.07 -11.41
C ALA A 278 9.36 17.34 -10.59
N GLU A 279 8.29 18.08 -10.33
CA GLU A 279 8.32 19.30 -9.52
C GLU A 279 8.74 19.02 -8.07
N ALA A 280 8.18 17.96 -7.45
CA ALA A 280 8.50 17.61 -6.07
C ALA A 280 9.95 17.14 -5.91
N VAL A 281 10.43 16.30 -6.83
CA VAL A 281 11.83 15.83 -6.82
C VAL A 281 12.82 16.98 -7.12
N ALA A 282 12.47 17.90 -8.02
CA ALA A 282 13.29 19.09 -8.28
C ALA A 282 13.43 19.96 -7.02
N LYS A 283 12.33 20.15 -6.28
CA LYS A 283 12.35 20.87 -5.01
C LYS A 283 13.24 20.16 -3.98
N GLU A 284 13.06 18.84 -3.79
CA GLU A 284 13.90 18.04 -2.88
C GLU A 284 15.39 18.16 -3.20
N LEU A 285 15.76 18.08 -4.50
CA LEU A 285 17.14 18.16 -4.95
C LEU A 285 17.74 19.55 -4.72
N SER A 286 16.97 20.62 -4.97
CA SER A 286 17.39 21.99 -4.73
C SER A 286 17.67 22.25 -3.24
N GLU A 287 16.80 21.77 -2.35
CA GLU A 287 16.95 21.93 -0.89
C GLU A 287 18.13 21.11 -0.33
N SER A 288 18.42 19.95 -0.94
CA SER A 288 19.55 19.09 -0.55
C SER A 288 20.90 19.62 -1.02
N GLY A 289 20.97 20.32 -2.16
CA GLY A 289 22.19 20.91 -2.70
C GLY A 289 22.57 22.26 -2.06
N ALA A 290 21.64 22.85 -1.32
CA ALA A 290 21.87 24.11 -0.58
C ALA A 290 22.51 23.91 0.82
N ARG A 291 22.69 22.66 1.25
CA ARG A 291 23.33 22.26 2.52
C ARG A 291 24.76 21.81 2.29
#